data_ff7b2f6cbd3a03e38f7846db4ab73f10
#
_entry.id   ff7b2f6cbd3a03e38f7846db4ab73f10
#
_cell.length_a   1.000
_cell.length_b   1.000
_cell.length_c   1.000
_cell.angle_alpha   90.00
_cell.angle_beta   90.00
_cell.angle_gamma   90.00
#
_symmetry.space_group_name_H-M   'P 1'
#
loop_
_entity.id
_entity.type
_entity.pdbx_description
1 polymer ?
#
loop_
_entity_poly.entity_id
_entity_poly.type
_entity_poly.pdbx_seq_one_letter_code
_entity_poly.pdbx_strand_id
1 'polypeptide(L)'
;MNGIPGTHPKRSRRVRLTAVVSAAALATALTGVLASQAQAATPAAASHTQASTTATVTLHGKTYHVSLAKPTGIMPMNSSKSHETQAGRHATSLRHGSTDATVYPPTTSTSGLNYGGGPLQITPQIYLDFWGSQWDSDSNGVESYMQNLFGGLGASGDSWSTVTSQYTDSNGSSPTFNGAVLAGTWVDDSSAAPSAAAQSDLAAEADNAASHFGVSGPNIDVFVLSPSGTQPDGFPNAGFCAWHDWSGTVGYTNMPYVLDAGSSCGASSVQNQLDGFSIVGGHEYAEAVTDPEPSSGYVDSNGEEIGDLCAWDNDQTVNLSTGTFAMQPLYSNSAGGCVFSSQ
;
A
#
# COMPACT_ATOMS: atom_id res chain seq x y z
N MET A 1 64.97 -22.51 -18.39
CA MET A 1 66.28 -21.84 -18.50
C MET A 1 66.06 -20.36 -18.15
N ASN A 2 66.69 -20.00 -17.05
CA ASN A 2 67.29 -18.70 -16.73
C ASN A 2 66.42 -17.44 -16.84
N GLY A 3 66.27 -16.61 -15.86
CA GLY A 3 66.94 -16.43 -14.58
C GLY A 3 66.48 -15.06 -14.03
N ILE A 4 66.37 -14.96 -12.72
CA ILE A 4 66.10 -13.77 -11.89
C ILE A 4 67.39 -12.93 -11.76
N PRO A 5 67.45 -11.62 -11.48
CA PRO A 5 67.15 -11.02 -10.17
C PRO A 5 66.53 -9.59 -10.26
N GLY A 6 65.80 -9.02 -9.33
CA GLY A 6 66.10 -8.82 -7.91
C GLY A 6 66.80 -7.49 -7.64
N THR A 7 66.14 -6.50 -7.00
CA THR A 7 66.72 -5.61 -5.97
C THR A 7 65.67 -4.70 -5.34
N HIS A 8 65.52 -4.81 -4.01
CA HIS A 8 65.05 -3.79 -3.07
C HIS A 8 66.31 -3.00 -2.57
N PRO A 9 66.23 -2.08 -1.61
CA PRO A 9 65.31 -0.95 -1.27
C PRO A 9 66.12 0.36 -0.96
N LYS A 10 65.42 1.47 -0.70
CA LYS A 10 66.01 2.53 0.17
C LYS A 10 64.96 3.30 1.00
N ARG A 11 65.13 3.20 2.32
CA ARG A 11 64.54 4.07 3.34
C ARG A 11 65.33 5.43 3.40
N SER A 12 64.65 6.52 3.72
CA SER A 12 65.21 7.65 4.49
C SER A 12 64.03 8.42 5.13
N ARG A 13 63.90 8.38 6.37
CA ARG A 13 64.30 9.24 7.50
C ARG A 13 63.71 10.65 7.49
N ARG A 14 62.78 10.79 8.40
CA ARG A 14 62.41 11.90 9.32
C ARG A 14 63.15 13.23 9.21
N VAL A 15 62.38 14.32 9.24
CA VAL A 15 62.72 15.50 10.05
C VAL A 15 61.41 16.06 10.65
N ARG A 16 61.43 16.15 11.96
CA ARG A 16 60.45 16.98 12.77
C ARG A 16 60.96 18.40 12.80
N LEU A 17 60.09 19.36 12.58
CA LEU A 17 60.32 20.73 13.02
C LEU A 17 59.17 21.21 13.89
N THR A 18 59.47 21.40 15.13
CA THR A 18 58.67 22.11 16.13
C THR A 18 58.96 23.60 15.96
N ALA A 19 57.93 24.42 15.81
CA ALA A 19 58.03 25.86 15.98
C ALA A 19 56.97 26.30 16.99
N VAL A 20 57.44 26.74 18.13
CA VAL A 20 56.68 27.45 19.16
C VAL A 20 56.74 28.92 18.79
N VAL A 21 55.59 29.60 18.74
CA VAL A 21 55.56 31.07 18.82
C VAL A 21 54.47 31.47 19.78
N SER A 22 54.94 32.22 20.75
CA SER A 22 54.17 32.71 21.91
C SER A 22 53.31 33.92 21.58
N ALA A 23 52.35 34.09 22.45
CA ALA A 23 51.28 35.06 22.57
C ALA A 23 51.63 36.56 22.44
N ALA A 24 50.67 37.33 22.01
CA ALA A 24 50.38 38.64 22.54
C ALA A 24 48.88 38.91 22.49
N ALA A 25 48.31 39.15 23.65
CA ALA A 25 46.91 39.53 23.82
C ALA A 25 46.73 41.01 23.46
N LEU A 26 45.73 41.31 22.65
CA LEU A 26 45.14 42.64 22.55
C LEU A 26 43.63 42.51 22.75
N ALA A 27 43.17 42.99 23.89
CA ALA A 27 41.76 43.11 24.19
C ALA A 27 41.18 44.34 23.49
N THR A 28 40.30 44.18 22.55
CA THR A 28 39.37 45.21 22.10
C THR A 28 37.96 44.75 22.38
N ALA A 29 37.29 45.42 23.30
CA ALA A 29 35.89 45.25 23.59
C ALA A 29 35.06 45.78 22.42
N LEU A 30 34.39 44.89 21.68
CA LEU A 30 33.27 45.22 20.81
C LEU A 30 32.00 44.68 21.47
N THR A 31 31.14 45.60 21.89
CA THR A 31 29.75 45.31 22.26
C THR A 31 28.98 44.90 21.00
N GLY A 32 28.91 43.58 20.74
CA GLY A 32 28.05 42.99 19.70
C GLY A 32 26.72 42.66 20.32
N VAL A 33 25.68 43.32 19.82
CA VAL A 33 24.28 42.92 20.07
C VAL A 33 24.08 41.54 19.50
N LEU A 34 23.93 40.53 20.36
CA LEU A 34 23.50 39.19 19.98
C LEU A 34 22.02 39.25 19.62
N ALA A 35 21.72 39.37 18.32
CA ALA A 35 20.41 39.03 17.82
C ALA A 35 20.24 37.49 17.92
N SER A 36 19.50 37.08 18.95
CA SER A 36 19.04 35.69 19.08
C SER A 36 18.10 35.38 17.92
N GLN A 37 18.59 34.64 16.92
CA GLN A 37 17.72 34.01 15.94
C GLN A 37 17.01 32.88 16.66
N ALA A 38 15.74 33.08 16.98
CA ALA A 38 14.85 32.00 17.33
C ALA A 38 14.74 31.05 16.10
N GLN A 39 15.43 29.91 16.15
CA GLN A 39 15.14 28.81 15.25
C GLN A 39 13.69 28.38 15.53
N ALA A 40 12.84 28.59 14.53
CA ALA A 40 11.51 27.99 14.54
C ALA A 40 11.71 26.48 14.65
N ALA A 41 11.28 25.89 15.76
CA ALA A 41 11.18 24.44 15.88
C ALA A 41 10.22 23.97 14.79
N THR A 42 10.70 23.11 13.90
CA THR A 42 9.84 22.33 13.03
C THR A 42 8.84 21.57 13.92
N PRO A 43 7.53 21.68 13.66
CA PRO A 43 6.58 20.87 14.40
C PRO A 43 6.96 19.39 14.18
N ALA A 44 7.19 18.66 15.26
CA ALA A 44 7.29 17.21 15.21
C ALA A 44 5.99 16.69 14.59
N ALA A 45 6.11 15.91 13.53
CA ALA A 45 4.98 15.19 12.98
C ALA A 45 4.33 14.40 14.13
N ALA A 46 3.07 14.64 14.38
CA ALA A 46 2.31 13.85 15.34
C ALA A 46 2.22 12.45 14.74
N SER A 47 2.93 11.50 15.34
CA SER A 47 2.74 10.09 14.99
C SER A 47 1.34 9.71 15.47
N HIS A 48 0.43 9.52 14.51
CA HIS A 48 -0.88 8.94 14.76
C HIS A 48 -0.71 7.43 14.97
N THR A 49 -0.20 7.03 16.13
CA THR A 49 -0.26 5.62 16.54
C THR A 49 -1.70 5.32 16.93
N GLN A 50 -2.41 4.63 16.07
CA GLN A 50 -3.72 4.09 16.39
C GLN A 50 -3.55 3.04 17.50
N ALA A 51 -4.43 3.07 18.52
CA ALA A 51 -4.40 2.09 19.60
C ALA A 51 -4.82 0.73 19.03
N SER A 52 -3.86 -0.17 18.84
CA SER A 52 -4.15 -1.57 18.51
C SER A 52 -4.53 -2.35 19.75
N THR A 53 -5.50 -3.25 19.62
CA THR A 53 -5.82 -4.28 20.59
C THR A 53 -5.27 -5.62 20.12
N THR A 54 -4.98 -6.55 21.03
CA THR A 54 -4.56 -7.90 20.64
C THR A 54 -5.69 -8.89 20.89
N ALA A 55 -5.87 -9.83 19.99
CA ALA A 55 -6.77 -10.96 20.15
C ALA A 55 -5.99 -12.28 20.11
N THR A 56 -6.58 -13.31 20.72
CA THR A 56 -6.06 -14.69 20.65
C THR A 56 -7.13 -15.55 19.99
N VAL A 57 -6.78 -16.12 18.83
CA VAL A 57 -7.67 -16.94 18.01
C VAL A 57 -7.08 -18.33 17.88
N THR A 58 -7.90 -19.37 17.93
CA THR A 58 -7.50 -20.74 17.62
C THR A 58 -8.12 -21.13 16.29
N LEU A 59 -7.27 -21.37 15.29
CA LEU A 59 -7.66 -21.77 13.96
C LEU A 59 -6.88 -23.03 13.56
N HIS A 60 -7.55 -24.04 13.03
CA HIS A 60 -6.95 -25.34 12.65
C HIS A 60 -6.09 -25.98 13.77
N GLY A 61 -6.47 -25.77 15.04
CA GLY A 61 -5.73 -26.30 16.19
C GLY A 61 -4.44 -25.55 16.55
N LYS A 62 -4.10 -24.48 15.85
CA LYS A 62 -3.02 -23.53 16.20
C LYS A 62 -3.61 -22.29 16.86
N THR A 63 -2.83 -21.69 17.76
CA THR A 63 -3.19 -20.44 18.43
C THR A 63 -2.42 -19.29 17.81
N TYR A 64 -3.14 -18.26 17.40
CA TYR A 64 -2.61 -17.02 16.84
C TYR A 64 -2.82 -15.87 17.81
N HIS A 65 -1.84 -14.98 17.89
CA HIS A 65 -1.90 -13.74 18.66
C HIS A 65 -1.84 -12.60 17.66
N VAL A 66 -2.98 -12.03 17.33
CA VAL A 66 -3.11 -11.04 16.26
C VAL A 66 -3.28 -9.64 16.83
N SER A 67 -2.71 -8.66 16.14
CA SER A 67 -2.97 -7.25 16.38
C SER A 67 -4.21 -6.85 15.60
N LEU A 68 -5.08 -6.05 16.21
CA LEU A 68 -6.27 -5.51 15.58
C LEU A 68 -6.23 -4.00 15.74
N ALA A 69 -6.18 -3.29 14.64
CA ALA A 69 -6.47 -1.87 14.60
C ALA A 69 -7.96 -1.66 14.26
N LYS A 70 -8.45 -0.44 14.36
CA LYS A 70 -9.69 -0.11 13.67
C LYS A 70 -9.35 -0.06 12.20
N PRO A 71 -9.98 -0.84 11.32
CA PRO A 71 -9.71 -0.74 9.89
C PRO A 71 -9.89 0.72 9.43
N THR A 72 -8.87 1.24 8.80
CA THR A 72 -8.88 2.44 7.96
C THR A 72 -8.69 1.95 6.53
N GLY A 73 -8.69 2.78 5.51
CA GLY A 73 -8.64 2.24 4.15
C GLY A 73 -9.84 1.32 3.88
N ILE A 74 -11.02 1.81 4.19
CA ILE A 74 -12.27 1.06 3.99
C ILE A 74 -12.85 1.48 2.66
N MET A 75 -12.87 0.60 1.67
CA MET A 75 -13.61 0.88 0.45
C MET A 75 -15.12 0.83 0.72
N PRO A 76 -15.82 2.00 0.80
CA PRO A 76 -17.23 2.02 1.10
C PRO A 76 -18.05 1.45 -0.07
N MET A 77 -19.24 0.94 0.22
CA MET A 77 -20.17 0.57 -0.85
C MET A 77 -20.52 1.77 -1.72
N ASN A 78 -20.55 1.54 -3.04
CA ASN A 78 -21.01 2.53 -4.01
C ASN A 78 -22.49 2.87 -3.75
N SER A 79 -22.76 4.06 -3.22
CA SER A 79 -24.12 4.53 -3.06
C SER A 79 -24.57 5.25 -4.35
N SER A 80 -25.73 4.91 -4.88
CA SER A 80 -26.31 5.55 -6.08
C SER A 80 -26.40 7.09 -6.03
N LYS A 81 -26.14 7.69 -4.87
CA LYS A 81 -26.03 9.15 -4.70
C LYS A 81 -24.68 9.73 -5.12
N SER A 82 -23.61 8.91 -5.19
CA SER A 82 -22.31 9.38 -5.66
C SER A 82 -22.29 9.59 -7.19
N HIS A 83 -23.07 8.82 -7.94
CA HIS A 83 -23.16 8.96 -9.40
C HIS A 83 -23.88 10.24 -9.89
N GLU A 84 -24.83 10.78 -9.13
CA GLU A 84 -25.54 12.01 -9.54
C GLU A 84 -24.71 13.28 -9.40
N THR A 85 -23.70 13.30 -8.52
CA THR A 85 -22.82 14.45 -8.33
C THR A 85 -21.64 14.51 -9.29
N GLN A 86 -21.33 13.40 -9.96
CA GLN A 86 -20.14 13.27 -10.84
C GLN A 86 -20.37 13.79 -12.26
N ALA A 87 -21.60 13.86 -12.75
CA ALA A 87 -21.91 14.33 -14.12
C ALA A 87 -21.45 15.78 -14.43
N GLY A 88 -20.90 16.49 -13.45
CA GLY A 88 -20.40 17.87 -13.59
C GLY A 88 -18.90 18.06 -13.31
N ARG A 89 -18.16 17.03 -12.91
CA ARG A 89 -16.71 17.15 -12.63
C ARG A 89 -15.93 16.92 -13.93
N HIS A 90 -15.39 17.98 -14.50
CA HIS A 90 -14.59 17.90 -15.73
C HIS A 90 -13.17 17.51 -15.40
N ALA A 91 -12.66 16.45 -16.06
CA ALA A 91 -11.24 16.14 -16.08
C ALA A 91 -10.44 17.35 -16.59
N THR A 92 -9.38 17.70 -15.91
CA THR A 92 -8.43 18.72 -16.36
C THR A 92 -7.22 18.05 -16.99
N SER A 93 -6.99 18.34 -18.28
CA SER A 93 -5.73 17.94 -18.94
C SER A 93 -4.62 18.90 -18.53
N LEU A 94 -3.64 18.42 -17.76
CA LEU A 94 -2.42 19.18 -17.47
C LEU A 94 -1.44 18.99 -18.62
N ARG A 95 -1.29 20.04 -19.46
CA ARG A 95 -0.27 20.06 -20.51
C ARG A 95 1.12 20.30 -19.91
N HIS A 96 1.83 19.22 -19.59
CA HIS A 96 3.28 19.26 -19.41
C HIS A 96 3.90 18.15 -20.28
N GLY A 97 4.56 18.58 -21.35
CA GLY A 97 5.50 17.82 -22.19
C GLY A 97 5.21 16.34 -22.44
N SER A 98 4.50 16.03 -23.53
CA SER A 98 4.52 14.79 -24.32
C SER A 98 3.93 13.49 -23.76
N THR A 99 2.98 13.50 -22.85
CA THR A 99 1.86 12.52 -22.75
C THR A 99 0.77 13.18 -21.93
N ASP A 100 -0.41 13.42 -22.54
CA ASP A 100 -1.55 14.03 -21.84
C ASP A 100 -2.17 13.00 -20.86
N ALA A 101 -1.61 12.86 -19.66
CA ALA A 101 -2.27 12.10 -18.59
C ALA A 101 -3.52 12.87 -18.14
N THR A 102 -4.66 12.23 -18.17
CA THR A 102 -5.90 12.81 -17.66
C THR A 102 -5.86 12.78 -16.14
N VAL A 103 -6.05 13.96 -15.51
CA VAL A 103 -6.16 14.09 -14.05
C VAL A 103 -7.64 14.38 -13.72
N TYR A 104 -8.16 13.54 -12.83
CA TYR A 104 -9.53 13.68 -12.31
C TYR A 104 -9.49 14.33 -10.93
N PRO A 105 -10.50 15.11 -10.55
CA PRO A 105 -10.59 15.66 -9.19
C PRO A 105 -10.83 14.53 -8.18
N PRO A 106 -10.29 14.63 -6.95
CA PRO A 106 -10.60 13.67 -5.90
C PRO A 106 -12.09 13.75 -5.49
N THR A 107 -12.62 12.66 -4.94
CA THR A 107 -14.02 12.55 -4.51
C THR A 107 -14.34 13.45 -3.32
N THR A 108 -13.35 13.72 -2.48
CA THR A 108 -13.43 14.62 -1.32
C THR A 108 -12.39 15.73 -1.43
N SER A 109 -12.59 16.84 -0.70
CA SER A 109 -11.57 17.90 -0.64
C SER A 109 -10.39 17.44 0.20
N THR A 110 -9.20 17.45 -0.39
CA THR A 110 -7.94 17.08 0.29
C THR A 110 -6.86 18.11 0.02
N SER A 111 -5.88 18.21 0.93
CA SER A 111 -4.62 18.94 0.73
C SER A 111 -3.49 18.04 0.26
N GLY A 112 -3.80 16.78 -0.06
CA GLY A 112 -2.85 15.73 -0.42
C GLY A 112 -2.56 14.77 0.74
N LEU A 113 -1.93 13.64 0.39
CA LEU A 113 -1.53 12.63 1.34
C LEU A 113 -0.23 13.03 2.04
N ASN A 114 -0.16 12.80 3.35
CA ASN A 114 0.98 13.11 4.19
C ASN A 114 1.55 11.83 4.78
N TYR A 115 2.87 11.73 4.82
CA TYR A 115 3.55 10.57 5.38
C TYR A 115 3.53 10.58 6.91
N GLY A 116 2.98 9.56 7.53
CA GLY A 116 2.88 9.38 8.98
C GLY A 116 4.14 8.83 9.65
N GLY A 117 5.08 8.27 8.87
CA GLY A 117 6.36 7.74 9.39
C GLY A 117 6.42 6.22 9.48
N GLY A 118 5.33 5.52 9.18
CA GLY A 118 5.25 4.05 9.16
C GLY A 118 5.90 3.39 7.95
N PRO A 119 5.82 2.06 7.83
CA PRO A 119 6.37 1.35 6.69
C PRO A 119 5.60 1.63 5.40
N LEU A 120 6.25 1.42 4.27
CA LEU A 120 5.66 1.27 2.94
C LEU A 120 6.05 -0.10 2.40
N GLN A 121 5.29 -0.66 1.49
CA GLN A 121 5.71 -1.84 0.74
C GLN A 121 6.68 -1.43 -0.37
N ILE A 122 7.97 -1.47 -0.10
CA ILE A 122 8.99 -1.08 -1.08
C ILE A 122 9.11 -2.11 -2.22
N THR A 123 8.85 -3.36 -1.92
CA THR A 123 8.76 -4.45 -2.88
C THR A 123 7.50 -5.28 -2.59
N PRO A 124 6.33 -4.82 -3.04
CA PRO A 124 5.06 -5.46 -2.71
C PRO A 124 5.01 -6.92 -3.13
N GLN A 125 4.50 -7.77 -2.27
CA GLN A 125 4.27 -9.19 -2.52
C GLN A 125 2.88 -9.57 -2.03
N ILE A 126 2.02 -9.95 -2.94
CA ILE A 126 0.64 -10.32 -2.69
C ILE A 126 0.49 -11.83 -2.65
N TYR A 127 -0.13 -12.32 -1.61
CA TYR A 127 -0.50 -13.72 -1.44
C TYR A 127 -2.02 -13.83 -1.43
N LEU A 128 -2.57 -14.64 -2.34
CA LEU A 128 -4.00 -14.89 -2.39
C LEU A 128 -4.31 -16.14 -1.57
N ASP A 129 -5.11 -15.97 -0.54
CA ASP A 129 -5.65 -17.04 0.29
C ASP A 129 -7.15 -17.17 0.04
N PHE A 130 -7.54 -18.20 -0.69
CA PHE A 130 -8.93 -18.55 -0.93
C PHE A 130 -9.42 -19.41 0.23
N TRP A 131 -9.93 -18.75 1.26
CA TRP A 131 -10.27 -19.36 2.54
C TRP A 131 -11.55 -20.18 2.48
N GLY A 132 -11.43 -21.48 2.63
CA GLY A 132 -12.52 -22.42 2.82
C GLY A 132 -12.85 -23.30 1.62
N SER A 133 -13.30 -24.53 1.91
CA SER A 133 -13.67 -25.53 0.89
C SER A 133 -14.84 -25.13 0.00
N GLN A 134 -15.55 -24.04 0.30
CA GLN A 134 -16.60 -23.49 -0.56
C GLN A 134 -16.06 -23.02 -1.90
N TRP A 135 -14.77 -22.67 -2.00
CA TRP A 135 -14.12 -22.26 -3.25
C TRP A 135 -14.11 -23.37 -4.30
N ASP A 136 -14.13 -24.65 -3.90
CA ASP A 136 -14.27 -25.79 -4.83
C ASP A 136 -15.52 -25.71 -5.72
N SER A 137 -16.49 -24.89 -5.30
CA SER A 137 -17.78 -24.74 -6.00
C SER A 137 -17.92 -23.37 -6.69
N ASP A 138 -16.87 -22.52 -6.70
CA ASP A 138 -16.95 -21.22 -7.39
C ASP A 138 -17.11 -21.42 -8.90
N SER A 139 -18.27 -21.02 -9.42
CA SER A 139 -18.60 -21.10 -10.84
C SER A 139 -18.36 -19.82 -11.62
N ASN A 140 -18.00 -18.73 -10.93
CA ASN A 140 -17.79 -17.42 -11.54
C ASN A 140 -16.33 -17.21 -12.00
N GLY A 141 -15.40 -18.07 -11.56
CA GLY A 141 -13.99 -18.02 -11.94
C GLY A 141 -13.21 -16.92 -11.24
N VAL A 142 -13.62 -16.55 -10.01
CA VAL A 142 -12.98 -15.49 -9.21
C VAL A 142 -11.53 -15.80 -8.91
N GLU A 143 -11.19 -17.07 -8.60
CA GLU A 143 -9.79 -17.46 -8.37
C GLU A 143 -8.89 -17.08 -9.54
N SER A 144 -9.25 -17.52 -10.75
CA SER A 144 -8.46 -17.21 -11.96
C SER A 144 -8.44 -15.72 -12.25
N TYR A 145 -9.54 -15.01 -11.97
CA TYR A 145 -9.64 -13.57 -12.20
C TYR A 145 -8.66 -12.79 -11.28
N MET A 146 -8.64 -13.12 -9.99
CA MET A 146 -7.75 -12.49 -9.01
C MET A 146 -6.28 -12.86 -9.25
N GLN A 147 -5.99 -14.12 -9.60
CA GLN A 147 -4.64 -14.54 -9.99
C GLN A 147 -4.14 -13.77 -11.22
N ASN A 148 -4.99 -13.56 -12.23
CA ASN A 148 -4.63 -12.79 -13.41
C ASN A 148 -4.47 -11.30 -13.08
N LEU A 149 -5.31 -10.71 -12.23
CA LEU A 149 -5.17 -9.32 -11.79
C LEU A 149 -3.79 -9.10 -11.16
N PHE A 150 -3.47 -9.80 -10.08
CA PHE A 150 -2.20 -9.62 -9.36
C PHE A 150 -0.98 -10.18 -10.11
N GLY A 151 -1.20 -11.12 -11.04
CA GLY A 151 -0.18 -11.56 -12.00
C GLY A 151 0.16 -10.50 -13.05
N GLY A 152 -0.70 -9.51 -13.24
CA GLY A 152 -0.50 -8.40 -14.17
C GLY A 152 -0.03 -7.11 -13.51
N LEU A 153 -0.46 -6.82 -12.27
CA LEU A 153 -0.01 -5.68 -11.50
C LEU A 153 1.48 -5.79 -11.16
N GLY A 154 2.22 -4.69 -11.31
CA GLY A 154 3.67 -4.61 -11.15
C GLY A 154 4.48 -5.25 -12.28
N ALA A 155 3.84 -6.01 -13.20
CA ALA A 155 4.51 -6.60 -14.35
C ALA A 155 4.86 -5.56 -15.43
N SER A 156 5.71 -5.95 -16.37
CA SER A 156 6.10 -5.06 -17.48
C SER A 156 4.87 -4.56 -18.26
N GLY A 157 4.76 -3.24 -18.39
CA GLY A 157 3.66 -2.57 -19.07
C GLY A 157 2.53 -2.11 -18.13
N ASP A 158 2.57 -2.47 -16.86
CA ASP A 158 1.69 -1.89 -15.85
C ASP A 158 2.15 -0.46 -15.53
N SER A 159 1.32 0.51 -15.87
CA SER A 159 1.51 1.92 -15.48
C SER A 159 0.67 2.32 -14.27
N TRP A 160 -0.35 1.52 -13.92
CA TRP A 160 -1.27 1.85 -12.85
C TRP A 160 -0.61 1.75 -11.47
N SER A 161 0.08 0.64 -11.18
CA SER A 161 0.80 0.47 -9.91
C SER A 161 1.91 1.52 -9.73
N THR A 162 2.47 2.07 -10.83
CA THR A 162 3.53 3.09 -10.75
C THR A 162 3.08 4.40 -10.11
N VAL A 163 1.77 4.64 -9.97
CA VAL A 163 1.25 5.81 -9.24
C VAL A 163 1.73 5.80 -7.79
N THR A 164 1.89 4.62 -7.17
CA THR A 164 2.39 4.49 -5.80
C THR A 164 3.87 4.84 -5.66
N SER A 165 4.67 4.77 -6.73
CA SER A 165 6.13 4.98 -6.70
C SER A 165 6.58 6.42 -6.39
N GLN A 166 5.66 7.37 -6.34
CA GLN A 166 5.96 8.75 -5.92
C GLN A 166 6.06 8.90 -4.40
N TYR A 167 5.50 7.95 -3.65
CA TYR A 167 5.45 7.98 -2.19
C TYR A 167 6.70 7.34 -1.61
N THR A 168 7.36 8.03 -0.68
CA THR A 168 8.66 7.59 -0.14
C THR A 168 8.62 7.43 1.37
N ASP A 169 9.33 6.43 1.87
CA ASP A 169 9.56 6.26 3.31
C ASP A 169 10.55 7.30 3.88
N SER A 170 10.82 7.22 5.17
CA SER A 170 11.76 8.11 5.85
C SER A 170 13.22 8.01 5.35
N ASN A 171 13.55 6.95 4.62
CA ASN A 171 14.87 6.72 4.02
C ASN A 171 14.94 7.20 2.57
N GLY A 172 13.83 7.69 2.02
CA GLY A 172 13.70 8.07 0.61
C GLY A 172 13.50 6.88 -0.33
N SER A 173 13.16 5.71 0.20
CA SER A 173 12.81 4.53 -0.62
C SER A 173 11.34 4.60 -1.02
N SER A 174 11.03 4.19 -2.26
CA SER A 174 9.67 4.15 -2.80
C SER A 174 9.30 2.77 -3.31
N PRO A 175 8.01 2.45 -3.44
CA PRO A 175 7.56 1.23 -4.07
C PRO A 175 8.17 1.02 -5.45
N THR A 176 8.72 -0.16 -5.68
CA THR A 176 9.39 -0.56 -6.92
C THR A 176 8.84 -1.89 -7.42
N PHE A 177 8.66 -1.99 -8.73
CA PHE A 177 8.05 -3.14 -9.38
C PHE A 177 9.06 -3.77 -10.36
N ASN A 178 9.51 -4.99 -10.02
CA ASN A 178 10.47 -5.75 -10.83
C ASN A 178 9.82 -6.95 -11.53
N GLY A 179 8.52 -7.03 -11.51
CA GLY A 179 7.68 -8.12 -12.04
C GLY A 179 6.31 -8.09 -11.40
N ALA A 180 5.49 -9.09 -11.69
CA ALA A 180 4.18 -9.24 -11.06
C ALA A 180 4.26 -9.23 -9.53
N VAL A 181 3.28 -8.60 -8.89
CA VAL A 181 3.21 -8.56 -7.42
C VAL A 181 2.66 -9.86 -6.82
N LEU A 182 1.99 -10.70 -7.61
CA LEU A 182 1.53 -12.02 -7.15
C LEU A 182 2.72 -12.90 -6.79
N ALA A 183 2.86 -13.22 -5.51
CA ALA A 183 3.94 -14.05 -4.98
C ALA A 183 3.50 -15.48 -4.65
N GLY A 184 2.22 -15.70 -4.38
CA GLY A 184 1.67 -17.04 -4.11
C GLY A 184 0.15 -17.07 -4.10
N THR A 185 -0.38 -18.28 -4.24
CA THR A 185 -1.81 -18.56 -4.17
C THR A 185 -2.02 -19.85 -3.41
N TRP A 186 -2.97 -19.86 -2.50
CA TRP A 186 -3.38 -21.03 -1.75
C TRP A 186 -4.89 -21.10 -1.68
N VAL A 187 -5.44 -22.31 -1.80
CA VAL A 187 -6.82 -22.62 -1.45
C VAL A 187 -6.77 -23.36 -0.13
N ASP A 188 -7.15 -22.70 0.98
CA ASP A 188 -7.28 -23.40 2.25
C ASP A 188 -8.64 -24.10 2.32
N ASP A 189 -8.69 -25.28 1.71
CA ASP A 189 -9.85 -26.17 1.64
C ASP A 189 -9.95 -27.17 2.81
N SER A 190 -9.05 -27.05 3.79
CA SER A 190 -8.98 -27.96 4.95
C SER A 190 -10.28 -28.00 5.77
N SER A 191 -11.05 -26.91 5.73
CA SER A 191 -12.39 -26.79 6.29
C SER A 191 -13.20 -25.74 5.53
N ALA A 192 -14.51 -25.67 5.81
CA ALA A 192 -15.30 -24.54 5.33
C ALA A 192 -14.91 -23.26 6.07
N ALA A 193 -14.83 -22.14 5.34
CA ALA A 193 -14.70 -20.82 5.96
C ALA A 193 -15.88 -20.54 6.89
N PRO A 194 -15.68 -19.78 7.98
CA PRO A 194 -16.76 -19.37 8.86
C PRO A 194 -17.85 -18.60 8.11
N SER A 195 -19.11 -18.86 8.46
CA SER A 195 -20.23 -18.11 7.85
C SER A 195 -20.25 -16.63 8.19
N ALA A 196 -19.59 -16.23 9.28
CA ALA A 196 -19.46 -14.86 9.75
C ALA A 196 -18.13 -14.74 10.53
N ALA A 197 -17.02 -14.59 9.81
CA ALA A 197 -15.72 -14.38 10.39
C ALA A 197 -15.63 -12.97 10.98
N ALA A 198 -15.12 -12.84 12.21
CA ALA A 198 -14.79 -11.55 12.78
C ALA A 198 -13.42 -11.05 12.24
N GLN A 199 -13.11 -9.78 12.44
CA GLN A 199 -11.79 -9.22 12.10
C GLN A 199 -10.64 -10.06 12.65
N SER A 200 -10.77 -10.55 13.90
CA SER A 200 -9.76 -11.42 14.53
C SER A 200 -9.57 -12.75 13.82
N ASP A 201 -10.63 -13.31 13.25
CA ASP A 201 -10.56 -14.58 12.51
C ASP A 201 -9.84 -14.35 11.16
N LEU A 202 -10.12 -13.24 10.50
CA LEU A 202 -9.47 -12.82 9.26
C LEU A 202 -7.97 -12.57 9.47
N ALA A 203 -7.59 -11.86 10.54
CA ALA A 203 -6.20 -11.65 10.92
C ALA A 203 -5.47 -12.96 11.24
N ALA A 204 -6.16 -13.91 11.91
CA ALA A 204 -5.58 -15.22 12.22
C ALA A 204 -5.43 -16.08 10.97
N GLU A 205 -6.36 -15.98 10.01
CA GLU A 205 -6.23 -16.65 8.70
C GLU A 205 -5.08 -16.06 7.89
N ALA A 206 -4.92 -14.74 7.88
CA ALA A 206 -3.77 -14.10 7.24
C ALA A 206 -2.43 -14.60 7.81
N ASP A 207 -2.33 -14.74 9.13
CA ASP A 207 -1.14 -15.31 9.78
C ASP A 207 -0.97 -16.82 9.48
N ASN A 208 -2.08 -17.56 9.31
CA ASN A 208 -2.06 -18.95 8.87
C ASN A 208 -1.50 -19.07 7.45
N ALA A 209 -1.99 -18.26 6.52
CA ALA A 209 -1.49 -18.19 5.14
C ALA A 209 -0.02 -17.73 5.09
N ALA A 210 0.35 -16.69 5.86
CA ALA A 210 1.74 -16.25 5.99
C ALA A 210 2.65 -17.38 6.49
N SER A 211 2.18 -18.18 7.45
CA SER A 211 2.90 -19.37 7.93
C SER A 211 2.97 -20.47 6.88
N HIS A 212 1.93 -20.68 6.07
CA HIS A 212 1.91 -21.61 4.94
C HIS A 212 2.98 -21.24 3.90
N PHE A 213 3.10 -19.98 3.54
CA PHE A 213 4.08 -19.49 2.58
C PHE A 213 5.46 -19.25 3.19
N GLY A 214 5.60 -19.22 4.52
CA GLY A 214 6.86 -18.96 5.21
C GLY A 214 7.32 -17.50 5.10
N VAL A 215 6.38 -16.54 5.16
CA VAL A 215 6.62 -15.11 4.94
C VAL A 215 6.20 -14.25 6.12
N SER A 216 6.75 -13.05 6.23
CA SER A 216 6.37 -12.04 7.22
C SER A 216 6.95 -10.67 6.85
N GLY A 217 6.43 -9.61 7.46
CA GLY A 217 6.94 -8.25 7.34
C GLY A 217 6.09 -7.36 6.44
N PRO A 218 6.39 -6.06 6.40
CA PRO A 218 5.50 -5.05 5.83
C PRO A 218 5.40 -5.06 4.29
N ASN A 219 6.30 -5.77 3.58
CA ASN A 219 6.17 -5.93 2.13
C ASN A 219 5.17 -7.01 1.71
N ILE A 220 4.58 -7.71 2.68
CA ILE A 220 3.65 -8.81 2.46
C ILE A 220 2.24 -8.32 2.72
N ASP A 221 1.33 -8.59 1.79
CA ASP A 221 -0.10 -8.47 2.00
C ASP A 221 -0.79 -9.79 1.62
N VAL A 222 -1.57 -10.32 2.56
CA VAL A 222 -2.36 -11.53 2.37
C VAL A 222 -3.81 -11.12 2.10
N PHE A 223 -4.28 -11.32 0.89
CA PHE A 223 -5.68 -11.21 0.56
C PHE A 223 -6.43 -12.44 1.08
N VAL A 224 -7.16 -12.29 2.16
CA VAL A 224 -8.05 -13.31 2.69
C VAL A 224 -9.37 -13.23 1.93
N LEU A 225 -9.53 -14.08 0.91
CA LEU A 225 -10.71 -14.10 0.07
C LEU A 225 -11.77 -15.02 0.70
N SER A 226 -12.85 -14.41 1.15
CA SER A 226 -13.99 -15.16 1.72
C SER A 226 -14.94 -15.62 0.61
N PRO A 227 -15.47 -16.87 0.65
CA PRO A 227 -16.33 -17.41 -0.39
C PRO A 227 -17.75 -16.80 -0.36
N SER A 228 -18.49 -16.96 -1.49
CA SER A 228 -19.88 -16.52 -1.60
C SER A 228 -20.76 -17.11 -0.49
N GLY A 229 -21.71 -16.30 -0.01
CA GLY A 229 -22.65 -16.65 1.05
C GLY A 229 -22.10 -16.54 2.46
N THR A 230 -20.85 -16.08 2.65
CA THR A 230 -20.28 -15.76 3.96
C THR A 230 -20.37 -14.27 4.26
N GLN A 231 -20.22 -13.91 5.53
CA GLN A 231 -20.37 -12.54 6.02
C GLN A 231 -19.12 -12.10 6.82
N PRO A 232 -17.93 -12.01 6.17
CA PRO A 232 -16.73 -11.60 6.88
C PRO A 232 -16.88 -10.16 7.38
N ASP A 233 -16.68 -9.98 8.69
CA ASP A 233 -16.83 -8.71 9.41
C ASP A 233 -18.16 -7.97 9.14
N GLY A 234 -19.22 -8.74 8.92
CA GLY A 234 -20.57 -8.21 8.71
C GLY A 234 -20.90 -7.82 7.26
N PHE A 235 -20.00 -8.02 6.30
CA PHE A 235 -20.31 -7.87 4.87
C PHE A 235 -21.51 -8.78 4.47
N PRO A 236 -22.43 -8.35 3.57
CA PRO A 236 -22.49 -7.07 2.87
C PRO A 236 -23.23 -5.97 3.63
N ASN A 237 -23.61 -6.19 4.88
CA ASN A 237 -24.50 -5.27 5.62
C ASN A 237 -23.72 -4.21 6.42
N ALA A 238 -22.39 -4.32 6.53
CA ALA A 238 -21.55 -3.40 7.28
C ALA A 238 -21.20 -2.11 6.53
N GLY A 239 -21.62 -1.98 5.25
CA GLY A 239 -21.46 -0.76 4.46
C GLY A 239 -20.13 -0.58 3.74
N PHE A 240 -19.29 -1.62 3.70
CA PHE A 240 -18.03 -1.65 2.98
C PHE A 240 -18.00 -2.75 1.92
N CYS A 241 -17.03 -2.68 0.99
CA CYS A 241 -16.73 -3.73 0.02
C CYS A 241 -15.51 -4.54 0.42
N ALA A 242 -14.50 -3.91 0.99
CA ALA A 242 -13.29 -4.50 1.56
C ALA A 242 -12.66 -3.53 2.55
N TRP A 243 -11.58 -3.95 3.17
CA TRP A 243 -10.68 -3.14 3.99
C TRP A 243 -9.36 -3.91 4.22
N HIS A 244 -8.27 -3.19 4.51
CA HIS A 244 -7.01 -3.78 4.90
C HIS A 244 -6.60 -3.42 6.33
N ASP A 245 -5.69 -4.22 6.92
CA ASP A 245 -5.16 -4.01 8.27
C ASP A 245 -3.81 -4.74 8.43
N TRP A 246 -3.23 -4.65 9.59
CA TRP A 246 -1.98 -5.28 9.99
C TRP A 246 -2.21 -6.32 11.09
N SER A 247 -1.87 -7.60 10.86
CA SER A 247 -2.07 -8.69 11.83
C SER A 247 -1.06 -8.68 12.99
N GLY A 248 0.00 -7.90 12.87
CA GLY A 248 1.18 -7.97 13.73
C GLY A 248 2.34 -8.75 13.08
N THR A 249 2.05 -9.50 12.02
CA THR A 249 3.00 -10.33 11.26
C THR A 249 3.11 -9.88 9.81
N VAL A 250 1.98 -9.63 9.17
CA VAL A 250 1.83 -9.23 7.77
C VAL A 250 0.69 -8.23 7.61
N GLY A 251 0.72 -7.45 6.53
CA GLY A 251 -0.48 -6.77 6.03
C GLY A 251 -1.50 -7.79 5.56
N TYR A 252 -2.78 -7.50 5.71
CA TYR A 252 -3.82 -8.36 5.17
C TYR A 252 -5.03 -7.56 4.73
N THR A 253 -5.68 -8.08 3.69
CA THR A 253 -6.90 -7.53 3.13
C THR A 253 -8.06 -8.49 3.39
N ASN A 254 -9.12 -8.00 4.07
CA ASN A 254 -10.41 -8.66 4.07
C ASN A 254 -11.07 -8.45 2.71
N MET A 255 -11.06 -9.48 1.87
CA MET A 255 -11.66 -9.47 0.53
C MET A 255 -12.91 -10.36 0.50
N PRO A 256 -14.10 -9.80 0.81
CA PRO A 256 -15.35 -10.54 0.70
C PRO A 256 -15.66 -10.97 -0.74
N TYR A 257 -16.60 -11.87 -0.90
CA TYR A 257 -17.14 -12.21 -2.22
C TYR A 257 -18.05 -11.04 -2.71
N VAL A 258 -17.44 -10.04 -3.33
CA VAL A 258 -18.08 -8.75 -3.61
C VAL A 258 -19.31 -8.86 -4.53
N LEU A 259 -19.46 -9.94 -5.29
CA LEU A 259 -20.70 -10.21 -6.05
C LEU A 259 -21.92 -10.39 -5.16
N ASP A 260 -21.76 -10.77 -3.90
CA ASP A 260 -22.88 -10.91 -2.96
C ASP A 260 -23.51 -9.56 -2.61
N ALA A 261 -22.76 -8.44 -2.81
CA ALA A 261 -23.26 -7.08 -2.73
C ALA A 261 -23.68 -6.49 -4.10
N GLY A 262 -23.42 -7.22 -5.18
CA GLY A 262 -23.78 -6.82 -6.54
C GLY A 262 -23.17 -5.49 -6.96
N SER A 263 -23.97 -4.62 -7.57
CA SER A 263 -23.52 -3.31 -8.06
C SER A 263 -23.06 -2.35 -6.96
N SER A 264 -23.42 -2.60 -5.69
CA SER A 264 -22.94 -1.78 -4.56
C SER A 264 -21.43 -1.97 -4.32
N CYS A 265 -20.86 -3.08 -4.79
CA CYS A 265 -19.42 -3.32 -4.78
C CYS A 265 -18.88 -3.58 -6.19
N GLY A 266 -19.38 -2.84 -7.18
CA GLY A 266 -18.78 -2.71 -8.49
C GLY A 266 -19.09 -3.81 -9.50
N ALA A 267 -20.02 -4.74 -9.21
CA ALA A 267 -20.40 -5.72 -10.21
C ALA A 267 -20.94 -5.05 -11.49
N SER A 268 -20.35 -5.36 -12.65
CA SER A 268 -20.71 -4.79 -13.95
C SER A 268 -20.56 -3.27 -14.06
N SER A 269 -19.62 -2.66 -13.32
CA SER A 269 -19.37 -1.22 -13.37
C SER A 269 -18.84 -0.75 -14.70
N VAL A 270 -17.97 -1.51 -15.37
CA VAL A 270 -17.27 -1.09 -16.59
C VAL A 270 -17.47 -2.10 -17.73
N GLN A 271 -17.20 -3.38 -17.54
CA GLN A 271 -17.15 -4.35 -18.63
C GLN A 271 -17.78 -5.71 -18.33
N ASN A 272 -17.68 -6.22 -17.10
CA ASN A 272 -18.17 -7.57 -16.78
C ASN A 272 -18.55 -7.70 -15.29
N GLN A 273 -19.13 -8.87 -14.97
CA GLN A 273 -19.62 -9.14 -13.61
C GLN A 273 -18.53 -9.11 -12.54
N LEU A 274 -17.27 -9.42 -12.89
CA LEU A 274 -16.16 -9.48 -11.95
C LEU A 274 -15.45 -8.14 -11.74
N ASP A 275 -15.91 -7.04 -12.37
CA ASP A 275 -15.31 -5.71 -12.25
C ASP A 275 -15.08 -5.29 -10.79
N GLY A 276 -16.03 -5.62 -9.91
CA GLY A 276 -15.92 -5.32 -8.49
C GLY A 276 -14.67 -5.92 -7.83
N PHE A 277 -14.28 -7.13 -8.23
CA PHE A 277 -13.08 -7.74 -7.66
C PHE A 277 -11.79 -7.02 -8.03
N SER A 278 -11.69 -6.47 -9.24
CA SER A 278 -10.49 -5.73 -9.65
C SER A 278 -10.51 -4.29 -9.17
N ILE A 279 -11.67 -3.64 -9.11
CA ILE A 279 -11.79 -2.28 -8.55
C ILE A 279 -11.44 -2.32 -7.06
N VAL A 280 -12.11 -3.17 -6.30
CA VAL A 280 -11.95 -3.31 -4.85
C VAL A 280 -10.57 -3.87 -4.50
N GLY A 281 -10.16 -4.96 -5.14
CA GLY A 281 -8.84 -5.56 -4.88
C GLY A 281 -7.68 -4.66 -5.28
N GLY A 282 -7.84 -3.85 -6.33
CA GLY A 282 -6.84 -2.84 -6.70
C GLY A 282 -6.77 -1.67 -5.71
N HIS A 283 -7.92 -1.23 -5.19
CA HIS A 283 -8.01 -0.21 -4.16
C HIS A 283 -7.21 -0.62 -2.91
N GLU A 284 -7.57 -1.74 -2.30
CA GLU A 284 -6.91 -2.24 -1.09
C GLU A 284 -5.41 -2.51 -1.31
N TYR A 285 -5.05 -3.05 -2.47
CA TYR A 285 -3.65 -3.25 -2.83
C TYR A 285 -2.86 -1.95 -2.85
N ALA A 286 -3.39 -0.89 -3.48
CA ALA A 286 -2.68 0.38 -3.57
C ALA A 286 -2.52 1.05 -2.19
N GLU A 287 -3.50 0.91 -1.33
CA GLU A 287 -3.47 1.39 0.05
C GLU A 287 -2.46 0.61 0.88
N ALA A 288 -2.51 -0.73 0.87
CA ALA A 288 -1.51 -1.55 1.54
C ALA A 288 -0.07 -1.25 1.06
N VAL A 289 0.13 -0.86 -0.20
CA VAL A 289 1.45 -0.44 -0.70
C VAL A 289 1.94 0.83 -0.03
N THR A 290 1.06 1.80 0.22
CA THR A 290 1.42 3.11 0.77
C THR A 290 1.17 3.25 2.27
N ASP A 291 0.41 2.34 2.87
CA ASP A 291 0.08 2.31 4.31
C ASP A 291 -0.22 0.87 4.80
N PRO A 292 0.76 -0.06 4.80
CA PRO A 292 0.52 -1.45 5.20
C PRO A 292 0.17 -1.63 6.69
N GLU A 293 0.45 -0.63 7.50
CA GLU A 293 0.02 -0.53 8.90
C GLU A 293 -0.92 0.68 9.02
N PRO A 294 -2.23 0.51 8.86
CA PRO A 294 -3.18 1.60 8.65
C PRO A 294 -3.01 2.82 9.55
N SER A 295 -3.10 4.00 8.95
CA SER A 295 -2.87 5.32 9.55
C SER A 295 -1.42 5.62 9.94
N SER A 296 -0.46 4.81 9.51
CA SER A 296 0.97 5.05 9.79
C SER A 296 1.75 5.49 8.54
N GLY A 297 1.30 5.12 7.35
CA GLY A 297 1.89 5.48 6.07
C GLY A 297 1.38 6.80 5.50
N TYR A 298 0.77 6.77 4.31
CA TYR A 298 0.29 7.96 3.61
C TYR A 298 -1.22 8.12 3.73
N VAL A 299 -1.64 9.10 4.54
CA VAL A 299 -3.04 9.48 4.72
C VAL A 299 -3.23 10.99 4.56
N ASP A 300 -4.45 11.44 4.25
CA ASP A 300 -4.80 12.85 4.28
C ASP A 300 -5.18 13.31 5.70
N SER A 301 -5.58 14.56 5.86
CA SER A 301 -5.97 15.11 7.17
C SER A 301 -7.27 14.51 7.75
N ASN A 302 -8.04 13.77 6.96
CA ASN A 302 -9.26 13.10 7.37
C ASN A 302 -9.04 11.60 7.64
N GLY A 303 -7.83 11.10 7.33
CA GLY A 303 -7.49 9.68 7.40
C GLY A 303 -7.81 8.91 6.12
N GLU A 304 -8.13 9.60 5.02
CA GLU A 304 -8.37 9.00 3.70
C GLU A 304 -7.03 8.62 3.05
N GLU A 305 -7.00 7.51 2.35
CA GLU A 305 -5.83 6.93 1.71
C GLU A 305 -5.82 7.14 0.19
N ILE A 306 -4.85 6.54 -0.49
CA ILE A 306 -4.61 6.73 -1.93
C ILE A 306 -5.78 6.26 -2.81
N GLY A 307 -6.47 5.21 -2.41
CA GLY A 307 -7.65 4.66 -3.08
C GLY A 307 -8.92 5.44 -2.73
N ASP A 308 -9.11 5.75 -1.43
CA ASP A 308 -10.29 6.42 -0.89
C ASP A 308 -10.60 7.73 -1.59
N LEU A 309 -9.57 8.57 -1.79
CA LEU A 309 -9.71 9.87 -2.45
C LEU A 309 -10.22 9.77 -3.89
N CYS A 310 -10.22 8.57 -4.47
CA CYS A 310 -10.62 8.31 -5.86
C CYS A 310 -11.69 7.19 -5.97
N ALA A 311 -12.24 6.74 -4.84
CA ALA A 311 -13.15 5.60 -4.78
C ALA A 311 -14.39 5.81 -5.66
N TRP A 312 -14.71 4.80 -6.49
CA TRP A 312 -15.86 4.76 -7.39
C TRP A 312 -15.94 5.91 -8.40
N ASP A 313 -14.86 6.67 -8.59
CA ASP A 313 -14.83 7.78 -9.51
C ASP A 313 -14.00 7.47 -10.75
N ASN A 314 -14.63 7.61 -11.91
CA ASN A 314 -13.98 7.42 -13.21
C ASN A 314 -13.39 6.01 -13.43
N ASP A 315 -14.03 4.98 -12.88
CA ASP A 315 -13.63 3.59 -13.12
C ASP A 315 -13.55 3.32 -14.62
N GLN A 316 -12.46 2.73 -15.05
CA GLN A 316 -12.24 2.40 -16.46
C GLN A 316 -11.39 1.15 -16.64
N THR A 317 -11.27 0.74 -17.88
CA THR A 317 -10.47 -0.40 -18.28
C THR A 317 -8.98 -0.10 -18.19
N VAL A 318 -8.22 -0.94 -17.49
CA VAL A 318 -6.75 -0.99 -17.49
C VAL A 318 -6.30 -2.28 -18.17
N ASN A 319 -5.34 -2.17 -19.09
CA ASN A 319 -4.75 -3.32 -19.77
C ASN A 319 -3.47 -3.74 -19.05
N LEU A 320 -3.48 -4.94 -18.50
CA LEU A 320 -2.31 -5.59 -17.91
C LEU A 320 -1.82 -6.72 -18.84
N SER A 321 -0.64 -7.25 -18.59
CA SER A 321 -0.06 -8.35 -19.39
C SER A 321 -0.89 -9.65 -19.32
N THR A 322 -1.72 -9.82 -18.31
CA THR A 322 -2.54 -11.00 -18.04
C THR A 322 -4.01 -10.84 -18.42
N GLY A 323 -4.42 -9.63 -18.81
CA GLY A 323 -5.81 -9.38 -19.18
C GLY A 323 -6.18 -7.90 -19.05
N THR A 324 -7.48 -7.68 -19.15
CA THR A 324 -8.09 -6.35 -19.09
C THR A 324 -9.01 -6.28 -17.88
N PHE A 325 -8.80 -5.30 -17.01
CA PHE A 325 -9.48 -5.19 -15.72
C PHE A 325 -10.12 -3.82 -15.55
N ALA A 326 -11.27 -3.79 -14.90
CA ALA A 326 -11.86 -2.55 -14.43
C ALA A 326 -11.09 -2.07 -13.19
N MET A 327 -10.64 -0.84 -13.19
CA MET A 327 -9.87 -0.23 -12.09
C MET A 327 -10.35 1.19 -11.85
N GLN A 328 -10.27 1.64 -10.61
CA GLN A 328 -10.38 3.06 -10.28
C GLN A 328 -9.03 3.77 -10.47
N PRO A 329 -8.99 5.10 -10.65
CA PRO A 329 -7.76 5.86 -10.56
C PRO A 329 -7.23 5.91 -9.12
N LEU A 330 -5.96 6.28 -8.95
CA LEU A 330 -5.32 6.47 -7.66
C LEU A 330 -4.95 7.94 -7.46
N TYR A 331 -4.99 8.41 -6.22
CA TYR A 331 -4.61 9.78 -5.92
C TYR A 331 -3.10 9.97 -6.09
N SER A 332 -2.73 11.06 -6.72
CA SER A 332 -1.34 11.45 -6.95
C SER A 332 -1.06 12.83 -6.36
N ASN A 333 -0.18 12.88 -5.38
CA ASN A 333 0.29 14.15 -4.82
C ASN A 333 0.96 15.03 -5.88
N SER A 334 1.72 14.43 -6.81
CA SER A 334 2.41 15.15 -7.87
C SER A 334 1.44 15.74 -8.90
N ALA A 335 0.34 15.06 -9.19
CA ALA A 335 -0.70 15.53 -10.10
C ALA A 335 -1.73 16.42 -9.40
N GLY A 336 -1.86 16.33 -8.08
CA GLY A 336 -2.91 16.98 -7.29
C GLY A 336 -4.31 16.46 -7.61
N GLY A 337 -4.43 15.17 -7.94
CA GLY A 337 -5.70 14.53 -8.30
C GLY A 337 -5.56 13.04 -8.61
N CYS A 338 -6.62 12.43 -9.11
CA CYS A 338 -6.72 11.00 -9.39
C CYS A 338 -6.21 10.68 -10.80
N VAL A 339 -5.33 9.71 -10.93
CA VAL A 339 -4.68 9.33 -12.21
C VAL A 339 -4.58 7.81 -12.37
N PHE A 340 -4.39 7.34 -13.60
CA PHE A 340 -4.18 5.93 -13.95
C PHE A 340 -2.72 5.58 -14.25
N SER A 341 -1.81 6.54 -14.15
CA SER A 341 -0.37 6.32 -14.35
C SER A 341 0.43 7.43 -13.67
N SER A 342 1.63 7.12 -13.25
CA SER A 342 2.61 8.14 -12.85
C SER A 342 2.89 9.08 -14.00
N GLN A 343 3.08 10.38 -13.71
CA GLN A 343 3.44 11.42 -14.69
C GLN A 343 4.95 11.51 -14.86
#